data_316e34a1448a0486c5821d4e42ddcaab
#
_entry.id   316e34a1448a0486c5821d4e42ddcaab
#
_cell.length_a   1.000
_cell.length_b   1.000
_cell.length_c   1.000
_cell.angle_alpha   90.00
_cell.angle_beta   90.00
_cell.angle_gamma   90.00
#
_symmetry.space_group_name_H-M   'P 1'
#
loop_
_entity.id
_entity.type
_entity.pdbx_description
1 polymer ?
#
loop_
_entity_poly.entity_id
_entity_poly.type
_entity_poly.pdbx_seq_one_letter_code
_entity_poly.pdbx_strand_id
1 'polypeptide(L)'
;RVREDFNDGWRFHLGDVPEAYSAAYDDSGWRELELPHDWAVEGDFSIDNPSGTGGGALPGGIGWYRKTFVAPENEADRVWRLEFDGVYMNSEVFVNGESLGVRPYGYISFCYDISPYLRWGEENVIAVRVDNAEQPNSRWYSGCGIYRNVWMLKTSELCIPSDGLFCYVASMDMNRIDRTDRKSTRLNSSHQVLS
;
A
#
# COMPACT_ATOMS: atom_id res chain seq x y z
N ARG A 1 -19.49 -2.88 2.82
CA ARG A 1 -18.11 -2.48 2.51
C ARG A 1 -18.04 -0.96 2.48
N VAL A 2 -17.14 -0.39 3.26
CA VAL A 2 -16.78 1.02 3.25
C VAL A 2 -15.33 1.12 2.79
N ARG A 3 -15.02 2.09 1.94
CA ARG A 3 -13.66 2.43 1.50
C ARG A 3 -13.45 3.90 1.82
N GLU A 4 -12.56 4.16 2.75
CA GLU A 4 -12.25 5.51 3.23
C GLU A 4 -10.89 5.95 2.71
N ASP A 5 -10.79 7.22 2.36
CA ASP A 5 -9.52 7.84 2.06
C ASP A 5 -8.63 7.83 3.32
N PHE A 6 -7.36 7.46 3.14
CA PHE A 6 -6.41 7.36 4.24
C PHE A 6 -5.13 8.15 3.95
N ASN A 7 -5.20 9.12 3.03
CA ASN A 7 -4.06 9.86 2.50
C ASN A 7 -3.56 10.99 3.41
N ASP A 8 -4.41 11.56 4.25
CA ASP A 8 -4.08 12.74 5.06
C ASP A 8 -3.24 12.41 6.29
N GLY A 9 -2.51 13.38 6.82
CA GLY A 9 -1.86 13.32 8.13
C GLY A 9 -0.77 12.26 8.26
N TRP A 10 -0.04 11.98 7.21
CA TRP A 10 1.16 11.16 7.26
C TRP A 10 2.37 12.01 7.65
N ARG A 11 3.27 11.41 8.41
CA ARG A 11 4.58 11.98 8.72
C ARG A 11 5.65 11.26 7.96
N PHE A 12 6.60 12.00 7.40
CA PHE A 12 7.63 11.49 6.52
C PHE A 12 9.03 11.89 6.99
N HIS A 13 9.96 10.96 6.86
CA HIS A 13 11.38 11.16 7.06
C HIS A 13 12.19 10.50 5.95
N LEU A 14 13.08 11.26 5.31
CA LEU A 14 14.04 10.75 4.35
C LEU A 14 15.30 10.29 5.08
N GLY A 15 15.64 9.03 4.94
CA GLY A 15 16.74 8.36 5.63
C GLY A 15 16.26 7.08 6.32
N ASP A 16 17.21 6.20 6.64
CA ASP A 16 16.87 4.95 7.35
C ASP A 16 16.88 5.19 8.86
N VAL A 17 15.77 4.87 9.49
CA VAL A 17 15.56 4.95 10.94
C VAL A 17 14.97 3.60 11.38
N PRO A 18 15.83 2.60 11.65
CA PRO A 18 15.36 1.24 11.92
C PRO A 18 14.34 1.11 13.06
N GLU A 19 14.39 1.99 14.06
CA GLU A 19 13.46 1.98 15.20
C GLU A 19 12.09 2.57 14.87
N ALA A 20 11.91 3.20 13.71
CA ALA A 20 10.67 3.88 13.31
C ALA A 20 9.46 2.92 13.11
N TYR A 21 9.68 1.62 13.07
CA TYR A 21 8.59 0.64 13.11
C TYR A 21 7.86 0.61 14.45
N SER A 22 8.53 0.99 15.54
CA SER A 22 7.97 0.92 16.89
C SER A 22 6.83 1.92 17.08
N ALA A 23 5.74 1.48 17.71
CA ALA A 23 4.63 2.35 18.06
C ALA A 23 5.06 3.48 19.04
N ALA A 24 6.08 3.23 19.86
CA ALA A 24 6.58 4.21 20.85
C ALA A 24 7.61 5.19 20.27
N TYR A 25 7.97 5.07 18.99
CA TYR A 25 8.92 5.97 18.36
C TYR A 25 8.34 7.40 18.27
N ASP A 26 9.13 8.39 18.68
CA ASP A 26 8.75 9.81 18.60
C ASP A 26 9.04 10.36 17.19
N ASP A 27 7.99 10.55 16.42
CA ASP A 27 8.02 11.11 15.08
C ASP A 27 7.59 12.59 15.02
N SER A 28 7.52 13.28 16.18
CA SER A 28 7.05 14.66 16.26
C SER A 28 7.90 15.66 15.46
N GLY A 29 9.17 15.33 15.21
CA GLY A 29 10.08 16.13 14.39
C GLY A 29 9.98 15.83 12.88
N TRP A 30 9.14 14.88 12.45
CA TRP A 30 9.01 14.54 11.05
C TRP A 30 8.09 15.49 10.29
N ARG A 31 8.30 15.60 8.99
CA ARG A 31 7.47 16.43 8.12
C ARG A 31 6.09 15.80 7.93
N GLU A 32 5.05 16.57 8.23
CA GLU A 32 3.67 16.18 7.91
C GLU A 32 3.38 16.41 6.42
N LEU A 33 2.70 15.47 5.80
CA LEU A 33 2.34 15.52 4.39
C LEU A 33 1.06 14.72 4.09
N GLU A 34 0.54 14.94 2.91
CA GLU A 34 -0.55 14.17 2.30
C GLU A 34 0.00 13.24 1.22
N LEU A 35 -0.61 12.06 1.08
CA LEU A 35 -0.34 11.14 -0.03
C LEU A 35 -1.22 11.49 -1.25
N PRO A 36 -0.80 11.18 -2.46
CA PRO A 36 0.45 10.53 -2.88
C PRO A 36 1.70 11.39 -2.68
N HIS A 37 2.83 10.73 -2.39
CA HIS A 37 4.09 11.42 -2.19
C HIS A 37 5.26 10.65 -2.84
N ASP A 38 6.13 11.40 -3.50
CA ASP A 38 7.35 10.92 -4.15
C ASP A 38 8.49 11.87 -3.80
N TRP A 39 9.39 11.43 -2.90
CA TRP A 39 10.48 12.29 -2.46
C TRP A 39 11.57 12.52 -3.52
N ALA A 40 11.63 11.68 -4.56
CA ALA A 40 12.65 11.85 -5.58
C ALA A 40 12.43 13.13 -6.40
N VAL A 41 11.17 13.51 -6.66
CA VAL A 41 10.84 14.74 -7.42
C VAL A 41 11.08 16.02 -6.61
N GLU A 42 11.29 15.90 -5.31
CA GLU A 42 11.64 17.04 -4.44
C GLU A 42 13.14 17.31 -4.43
N GLY A 43 13.95 16.35 -4.90
CA GLY A 43 15.40 16.47 -4.97
C GLY A 43 15.90 17.12 -6.25
N ASP A 44 17.15 17.55 -6.20
CA ASP A 44 17.81 18.18 -7.35
C ASP A 44 18.23 17.14 -8.40
N PHE A 45 18.10 17.50 -9.67
CA PHE A 45 18.68 16.74 -10.76
C PHE A 45 20.21 16.81 -10.72
N SER A 46 20.86 15.67 -10.66
CA SER A 46 22.32 15.58 -10.74
C SER A 46 22.76 14.31 -11.45
N ILE A 47 23.82 14.42 -12.26
CA ILE A 47 24.46 13.26 -12.88
C ILE A 47 25.10 12.34 -11.83
N ASP A 48 25.38 12.86 -10.64
CA ASP A 48 25.96 12.13 -9.53
C ASP A 48 24.90 11.32 -8.73
N ASN A 49 23.61 11.55 -8.99
CA ASN A 49 22.54 10.79 -8.38
C ASN A 49 22.58 9.31 -8.83
N PRO A 50 22.35 8.35 -7.91
CA PRO A 50 22.54 6.93 -8.18
C PRO A 50 21.60 6.38 -9.26
N SER A 51 20.47 7.04 -9.55
CA SER A 51 19.53 6.62 -10.60
C SER A 51 20.10 6.81 -12.02
N GLY A 52 21.14 7.63 -12.17
CA GLY A 52 21.74 7.97 -13.45
C GLY A 52 20.76 8.59 -14.45
N THR A 53 21.20 8.82 -15.68
CA THR A 53 20.37 9.43 -16.73
C THR A 53 19.15 8.58 -17.10
N GLY A 54 19.27 7.25 -17.03
CA GLY A 54 18.18 6.32 -17.32
C GLY A 54 17.03 6.39 -16.32
N GLY A 55 17.33 6.67 -15.05
CA GLY A 55 16.36 6.83 -13.98
C GLY A 55 15.91 8.28 -13.73
N GLY A 56 16.31 9.21 -14.60
CA GLY A 56 15.92 10.62 -14.51
C GLY A 56 16.88 11.50 -13.72
N ALA A 57 18.06 10.98 -13.33
CA ALA A 57 19.09 11.69 -12.56
C ALA A 57 18.56 12.30 -11.23
N LEU A 58 17.57 11.66 -10.64
CA LEU A 58 16.93 12.03 -9.37
C LEU A 58 17.44 11.14 -8.22
N PRO A 59 17.36 11.60 -6.96
CA PRO A 59 17.80 10.82 -5.81
C PRO A 59 16.94 9.57 -5.60
N GLY A 60 17.57 8.53 -5.05
CA GLY A 60 16.89 7.36 -4.51
C GLY A 60 16.84 7.41 -2.99
N GLY A 61 17.13 6.28 -2.34
CA GLY A 61 17.31 6.20 -0.89
C GLY A 61 16.21 5.45 -0.17
N ILE A 62 16.18 5.63 1.15
CA ILE A 62 15.19 5.02 2.04
C ILE A 62 14.35 6.12 2.64
N GLY A 63 13.04 5.90 2.69
CA GLY A 63 12.11 6.82 3.34
C GLY A 63 11.15 6.08 4.27
N TRP A 64 10.78 6.75 5.35
CA TRP A 64 9.82 6.25 6.31
C TRP A 64 8.59 7.13 6.35
N TYR A 65 7.44 6.48 6.40
CA TYR A 65 6.13 7.10 6.58
C TYR A 65 5.49 6.57 7.85
N ARG A 66 4.86 7.44 8.62
CA ARG A 66 4.13 7.06 9.82
C ARG A 66 2.79 7.78 9.88
N LYS A 67 1.78 7.09 10.38
CA LYS A 67 0.46 7.68 10.63
C LYS A 67 -0.15 7.08 11.87
N THR A 68 -0.67 7.95 12.71
CA THR A 68 -1.43 7.60 13.90
C THR A 68 -2.91 7.76 13.65
N PHE A 69 -3.72 6.83 14.15
CA PHE A 69 -5.17 6.85 14.02
C PHE A 69 -5.85 6.07 15.14
N VAL A 70 -7.13 6.33 15.38
CA VAL A 70 -7.94 5.59 16.36
C VAL A 70 -8.85 4.62 15.62
N ALA A 71 -8.84 3.34 16.03
CA ALA A 71 -9.80 2.34 15.59
C ALA A 71 -10.94 2.28 16.61
N PRO A 72 -12.18 2.73 16.26
CA PRO A 72 -13.26 2.79 17.23
C PRO A 72 -13.66 1.41 17.77
N GLU A 73 -13.87 1.31 19.07
CA GLU A 73 -14.22 0.05 19.74
C GLU A 73 -15.51 -0.58 19.20
N ASN A 74 -16.48 0.23 18.79
CA ASN A 74 -17.74 -0.23 18.20
C ASN A 74 -17.61 -0.78 16.78
N GLU A 75 -16.43 -0.80 16.20
CA GLU A 75 -16.12 -1.42 14.90
C GLU A 75 -15.27 -2.69 15.03
N ALA A 76 -15.04 -3.21 16.24
CA ALA A 76 -14.21 -4.38 16.51
C ALA A 76 -14.78 -5.69 15.92
N ASP A 77 -16.04 -5.70 15.52
CA ASP A 77 -16.69 -6.80 14.80
C ASP A 77 -16.47 -6.76 13.28
N ARG A 78 -15.77 -5.75 12.79
CA ARG A 78 -15.44 -5.56 11.37
C ARG A 78 -14.04 -6.02 11.04
N VAL A 79 -13.86 -6.36 9.78
CA VAL A 79 -12.53 -6.61 9.22
C VAL A 79 -12.00 -5.31 8.58
N TRP A 80 -10.88 -4.81 9.11
CA TRP A 80 -10.19 -3.64 8.61
C TRP A 80 -9.00 -4.05 7.76
N ARG A 81 -8.94 -3.53 6.55
CA ARG A 81 -7.83 -3.77 5.64
C ARG A 81 -7.23 -2.47 5.18
N LEU A 82 -5.90 -2.45 5.13
CA LEU A 82 -5.12 -1.34 4.59
C LEU A 82 -4.69 -1.69 3.16
N GLU A 83 -5.18 -0.91 2.20
CA GLU A 83 -4.89 -1.09 0.76
C GLU A 83 -4.00 0.03 0.27
N PHE A 84 -2.90 -0.34 -0.37
CA PHE A 84 -1.99 0.58 -1.07
C PHE A 84 -2.17 0.39 -2.57
N ASP A 85 -2.46 1.47 -3.29
CA ASP A 85 -2.55 1.43 -4.75
C ASP A 85 -1.17 1.30 -5.41
N GLY A 86 -0.10 1.74 -4.73
CA GLY A 86 1.28 1.58 -5.18
C GLY A 86 2.29 2.25 -4.27
N VAL A 87 3.39 1.53 -4.00
CA VAL A 87 4.55 1.99 -3.23
C VAL A 87 5.82 1.56 -3.96
N TYR A 88 6.70 2.48 -4.29
CA TYR A 88 7.94 2.15 -4.99
C TYR A 88 9.15 2.42 -4.10
N MET A 89 9.89 1.37 -3.71
CA MET A 89 9.71 -0.09 -3.81
C MET A 89 10.18 -0.76 -2.50
N ASN A 90 10.26 -2.10 -2.48
CA ASN A 90 10.68 -2.87 -1.30
C ASN A 90 10.01 -2.38 -0.01
N SER A 91 8.70 -2.10 -0.09
CA SER A 91 7.97 -1.56 1.04
C SER A 91 7.75 -2.61 2.12
N GLU A 92 8.01 -2.25 3.36
CA GLU A 92 7.64 -3.02 4.55
C GLU A 92 6.66 -2.22 5.38
N VAL A 93 5.53 -2.82 5.70
CA VAL A 93 4.44 -2.18 6.45
C VAL A 93 4.37 -2.77 7.85
N PHE A 94 4.25 -1.90 8.83
CA PHE A 94 4.12 -2.26 10.24
C PHE A 94 2.83 -1.68 10.82
N VAL A 95 2.18 -2.44 11.68
CA VAL A 95 1.06 -1.96 12.50
C VAL A 95 1.39 -2.20 13.97
N ASN A 96 1.43 -1.15 14.75
CA ASN A 96 1.78 -1.20 16.18
C ASN A 96 3.11 -1.91 16.48
N GLY A 97 4.06 -1.87 15.54
CA GLY A 97 5.36 -2.50 15.65
C GLY A 97 5.47 -3.90 15.04
N GLU A 98 4.36 -4.51 14.65
CA GLU A 98 4.33 -5.83 14.01
C GLU A 98 4.45 -5.70 12.50
N SER A 99 5.41 -6.40 11.88
CA SER A 99 5.63 -6.40 10.43
C SER A 99 4.57 -7.23 9.71
N LEU A 100 3.98 -6.67 8.67
CA LEU A 100 3.07 -7.35 7.75
C LEU A 100 3.78 -7.98 6.55
N GLY A 101 5.10 -7.87 6.50
CA GLY A 101 5.96 -8.38 5.45
C GLY A 101 6.36 -7.35 4.41
N VAL A 102 7.27 -7.77 3.53
CA VAL A 102 7.89 -6.94 2.50
C VAL A 102 7.19 -7.15 1.16
N ARG A 103 6.95 -6.05 0.44
CA ARG A 103 6.48 -6.02 -0.95
C ARG A 103 7.58 -5.43 -1.84
N PRO A 104 8.34 -6.29 -2.55
CA PRO A 104 9.47 -5.81 -3.34
C PRO A 104 9.05 -5.09 -4.62
N TYR A 105 7.95 -5.49 -5.25
CA TYR A 105 7.53 -4.96 -6.55
C TYR A 105 6.67 -3.70 -6.38
N GLY A 106 7.09 -2.61 -7.03
CA GLY A 106 6.52 -1.28 -6.82
C GLY A 106 5.29 -0.92 -7.67
N TYR A 107 4.89 -1.73 -8.66
CA TYR A 107 3.85 -1.35 -9.63
C TYR A 107 2.48 -2.01 -9.41
N ILE A 108 2.32 -2.82 -8.38
CA ILE A 108 1.05 -3.48 -8.06
C ILE A 108 0.43 -2.88 -6.81
N SER A 109 -0.91 -2.90 -6.76
CA SER A 109 -1.63 -2.69 -5.51
C SER A 109 -1.52 -3.91 -4.60
N PHE A 110 -1.59 -3.69 -3.31
CA PHE A 110 -1.61 -4.74 -2.30
C PHE A 110 -2.45 -4.34 -1.09
N CYS A 111 -2.91 -5.34 -0.36
CA CYS A 111 -3.83 -5.15 0.75
C CYS A 111 -3.45 -6.06 1.90
N TYR A 112 -3.49 -5.54 3.12
CA TYR A 112 -3.25 -6.29 4.36
C TYR A 112 -4.50 -6.27 5.24
N ASP A 113 -4.84 -7.41 5.84
CA ASP A 113 -5.77 -7.45 6.96
C ASP A 113 -5.04 -6.98 8.22
N ILE A 114 -5.44 -5.83 8.75
CA ILE A 114 -4.82 -5.24 9.92
C ILE A 114 -5.60 -5.48 11.20
N SER A 115 -6.80 -6.06 11.11
CA SER A 115 -7.69 -6.29 12.26
C SER A 115 -7.01 -6.98 13.44
N PRO A 116 -6.16 -8.03 13.23
CA PRO A 116 -5.50 -8.74 14.33
C PRO A 116 -4.48 -7.90 15.10
N TYR A 117 -4.03 -6.80 14.52
CA TYR A 117 -2.97 -5.96 15.06
C TYR A 117 -3.52 -4.67 15.69
N LEU A 118 -4.85 -4.41 15.54
CA LEU A 118 -5.47 -3.19 16.04
C LEU A 118 -5.77 -3.27 17.53
N ARG A 119 -5.54 -2.15 18.20
CA ARG A 119 -6.00 -1.86 19.56
C ARG A 119 -7.30 -1.07 19.44
N TRP A 120 -8.41 -1.74 19.67
CA TRP A 120 -9.73 -1.15 19.52
C TRP A 120 -10.01 -0.15 20.65
N GLY A 121 -10.54 1.03 20.30
CA GLY A 121 -10.77 2.13 21.23
C GLY A 121 -9.50 2.95 21.57
N GLU A 122 -8.35 2.54 21.05
CA GLU A 122 -7.06 3.15 21.35
C GLU A 122 -6.38 3.70 20.09
N GLU A 123 -5.28 4.39 20.33
CA GLU A 123 -4.41 4.88 19.27
C GLU A 123 -3.58 3.73 18.66
N ASN A 124 -3.52 3.73 17.35
CA ASN A 124 -2.76 2.78 16.55
C ASN A 124 -1.80 3.52 15.65
N VAL A 125 -0.67 2.91 15.37
CA VAL A 125 0.37 3.46 14.50
C VAL A 125 0.61 2.53 13.31
N ILE A 126 0.56 3.09 12.10
CA ILE A 126 1.08 2.46 10.90
C ILE A 126 2.43 3.08 10.60
N ALA A 127 3.44 2.24 10.34
CA ALA A 127 4.72 2.66 9.81
C ALA A 127 5.00 1.94 8.48
N VAL A 128 5.59 2.64 7.53
CA VAL A 128 5.95 2.09 6.21
C VAL A 128 7.38 2.49 5.91
N ARG A 129 8.25 1.50 5.77
CA ARG A 129 9.60 1.66 5.25
C ARG A 129 9.57 1.44 3.75
N VAL A 130 10.14 2.35 2.99
CA VAL A 130 10.26 2.23 1.53
C VAL A 130 11.73 2.31 1.17
N ASP A 131 12.25 1.29 0.48
CA ASP A 131 13.67 1.19 0.15
C ASP A 131 13.87 1.19 -1.37
N ASN A 132 14.32 2.32 -1.90
CA ASN A 132 14.74 2.51 -3.27
C ASN A 132 16.20 2.99 -3.33
N ALA A 133 17.05 2.44 -2.45
CA ALA A 133 18.46 2.81 -2.39
C ALA A 133 19.31 2.13 -3.46
N GLU A 134 18.95 0.91 -3.87
CA GLU A 134 19.67 0.19 -4.93
C GLU A 134 19.30 0.73 -6.31
N GLN A 135 20.18 1.55 -6.88
CA GLN A 135 20.04 2.22 -8.15
C GLN A 135 21.28 1.96 -9.05
N PRO A 136 21.13 1.99 -10.39
CA PRO A 136 19.89 2.12 -11.16
C PRO A 136 19.12 0.79 -11.20
N ASN A 137 17.81 0.84 -11.05
CA ASN A 137 16.94 -0.34 -11.05
C ASN A 137 15.94 -0.39 -12.23
N SER A 138 15.95 0.67 -13.05
CA SER A 138 15.14 0.74 -14.26
C SER A 138 15.82 1.61 -15.33
N ARG A 139 15.22 1.66 -16.54
CA ARG A 139 15.66 2.53 -17.64
C ARG A 139 14.76 3.75 -17.81
N TRP A 140 13.91 4.00 -16.85
CA TRP A 140 12.96 5.12 -16.83
C TRP A 140 12.80 5.59 -15.39
N TYR A 141 12.20 6.75 -15.23
CA TYR A 141 11.83 7.25 -13.92
C TYR A 141 10.78 6.37 -13.25
N SER A 142 11.01 5.95 -12.01
CA SER A 142 10.14 5.04 -11.27
C SER A 142 9.48 5.68 -10.06
N GLY A 143 9.99 6.80 -9.59
CA GLY A 143 9.56 7.43 -8.35
C GLY A 143 10.15 6.80 -7.08
N CYS A 144 9.80 7.37 -5.93
CA CYS A 144 10.21 6.89 -4.61
C CYS A 144 9.14 7.22 -3.58
N GLY A 145 8.60 6.22 -2.92
CA GLY A 145 7.63 6.45 -1.85
C GLY A 145 6.26 5.86 -2.08
N ILE A 146 5.30 6.33 -1.31
CA ILE A 146 3.88 5.98 -1.47
C ILE A 146 3.30 6.90 -2.57
N TYR A 147 3.57 6.54 -3.82
CA TYR A 147 3.28 7.38 -4.98
C TYR A 147 1.83 7.29 -5.48
N ARG A 148 1.00 6.48 -4.83
CA ARG A 148 -0.44 6.36 -5.09
C ARG A 148 -1.23 6.39 -3.77
N ASN A 149 -2.56 6.31 -3.88
CA ASN A 149 -3.44 6.44 -2.72
C ASN A 149 -3.32 5.26 -1.76
N VAL A 150 -3.63 5.54 -0.50
CA VAL A 150 -3.85 4.56 0.56
C VAL A 150 -5.30 4.60 0.99
N TRP A 151 -5.89 3.44 1.21
CA TRP A 151 -7.30 3.29 1.56
C TRP A 151 -7.48 2.43 2.79
N MET A 152 -8.41 2.81 3.64
CA MET A 152 -8.91 1.97 4.71
C MET A 152 -10.21 1.30 4.25
N LEU A 153 -10.17 -0.03 4.16
CA LEU A 153 -11.34 -0.85 3.80
C LEU A 153 -11.96 -1.46 5.04
N LYS A 154 -13.23 -1.22 5.25
CA LYS A 154 -13.99 -1.78 6.39
C LYS A 154 -15.11 -2.68 5.86
N THR A 155 -15.11 -3.93 6.27
CA THR A 155 -16.08 -4.91 5.80
C THR A 155 -16.61 -5.75 6.97
N SER A 156 -17.72 -6.47 6.74
CA SER A 156 -18.05 -7.61 7.59
C SER A 156 -17.11 -8.78 7.30
N GLU A 157 -17.04 -9.74 8.20
CA GLU A 157 -16.26 -10.97 8.03
C GLU A 157 -16.62 -11.69 6.73
N LEU A 158 -17.92 -11.79 6.45
CA LEU A 158 -18.41 -12.32 5.18
C LEU A 158 -18.47 -11.19 4.14
N CYS A 159 -17.53 -11.17 3.21
CA CYS A 159 -17.47 -10.19 2.12
C CYS A 159 -16.79 -10.79 0.89
N ILE A 160 -17.01 -10.15 -0.27
CA ILE A 160 -16.19 -10.39 -1.46
C ILE A 160 -14.91 -9.58 -1.28
N PRO A 161 -13.73 -10.23 -1.21
CA PRO A 161 -12.46 -9.51 -1.07
C PRO A 161 -12.17 -8.63 -2.30
N SER A 162 -11.16 -7.78 -2.18
CA SER A 162 -10.59 -7.10 -3.34
C SER A 162 -10.10 -8.14 -4.33
N ASP A 163 -10.38 -7.93 -5.62
CA ASP A 163 -10.06 -8.87 -6.71
C ASP A 163 -10.69 -10.27 -6.58
N GLY A 164 -11.69 -10.42 -5.71
CA GLY A 164 -12.37 -11.69 -5.46
C GLY A 164 -13.35 -12.14 -6.56
N LEU A 165 -13.59 -11.30 -7.58
CA LEU A 165 -14.41 -11.64 -8.74
C LEU A 165 -13.50 -11.90 -9.94
N PHE A 166 -13.59 -13.13 -10.48
CA PHE A 166 -12.92 -13.50 -11.71
C PHE A 166 -13.94 -13.72 -12.82
N CYS A 167 -13.88 -12.89 -13.85
CA CYS A 167 -14.74 -12.99 -15.04
C CYS A 167 -13.89 -13.42 -16.22
N TYR A 168 -14.32 -14.47 -16.92
CA TYR A 168 -13.62 -14.94 -18.11
C TYR A 168 -14.62 -15.37 -19.19
N VAL A 169 -14.17 -15.31 -20.45
CA VAL A 169 -14.91 -15.85 -21.59
C VAL A 169 -14.65 -17.36 -21.66
N ALA A 170 -15.66 -18.17 -21.35
CA ALA A 170 -15.52 -19.62 -21.34
C ALA A 170 -15.43 -20.22 -22.76
N SER A 171 -16.10 -19.58 -23.74
CA SER A 171 -16.01 -19.95 -25.16
C SER A 171 -16.34 -18.75 -26.04
N MET A 172 -15.70 -18.66 -27.18
CA MET A 172 -15.99 -17.65 -28.21
C MET A 172 -16.23 -18.33 -29.53
N ASP A 173 -17.42 -18.16 -30.13
CA ASP A 173 -17.71 -18.55 -31.49
C ASP A 173 -17.54 -17.34 -32.42
N MET A 174 -16.45 -17.32 -33.17
CA MET A 174 -16.12 -16.25 -34.11
C MET A 174 -17.11 -16.11 -35.26
N ASN A 175 -17.94 -17.12 -35.50
CA ASN A 175 -18.96 -17.12 -36.53
C ASN A 175 -20.32 -16.61 -36.05
N ARG A 176 -20.45 -16.37 -34.76
CA ARG A 176 -21.70 -15.97 -34.15
C ARG A 176 -21.46 -14.79 -33.18
N ILE A 177 -21.54 -13.58 -33.72
CA ILE A 177 -21.58 -12.38 -32.91
C ILE A 177 -23.02 -12.20 -32.42
N ASP A 178 -23.38 -12.88 -31.36
CA ASP A 178 -24.63 -12.69 -30.69
C ASP A 178 -24.46 -11.59 -29.62
N ARG A 179 -25.22 -10.49 -29.71
CA ARG A 179 -25.20 -9.36 -28.78
C ARG A 179 -25.75 -9.70 -27.40
N THR A 180 -26.22 -10.92 -27.20
CA THR A 180 -26.67 -11.42 -25.89
C THR A 180 -25.55 -12.12 -25.13
N ASP A 181 -24.43 -11.43 -24.95
CA ASP A 181 -23.36 -11.92 -24.09
C ASP A 181 -23.85 -11.94 -22.63
N ARG A 182 -24.20 -13.11 -22.16
CA ARG A 182 -24.52 -13.34 -20.75
C ARG A 182 -23.24 -13.65 -20.01
N LYS A 183 -22.72 -12.66 -19.35
CA LYS A 183 -21.61 -12.80 -18.41
C LYS A 183 -21.97 -13.83 -17.34
N SER A 184 -21.35 -14.99 -17.38
CA SER A 184 -21.43 -15.93 -16.26
C SER A 184 -20.43 -15.51 -15.19
N THR A 185 -20.93 -14.92 -14.13
CA THR A 185 -20.13 -14.62 -12.95
C THR A 185 -20.09 -15.88 -12.09
N ARG A 186 -18.94 -16.53 -11.97
CA ARG A 186 -18.72 -17.54 -10.94
C ARG A 186 -18.06 -16.91 -9.74
N LEU A 187 -18.76 -16.88 -8.62
CA LEU A 187 -18.15 -16.64 -7.31
C LEU A 187 -17.23 -17.82 -7.02
N ASN A 188 -15.93 -17.57 -6.98
CA ASN A 188 -14.98 -18.58 -6.54
C ASN A 188 -15.01 -18.66 -5.01
N SER A 189 -15.82 -19.56 -4.49
CA SER A 189 -15.94 -19.82 -3.04
C SER A 189 -14.79 -20.67 -2.47
N SER A 190 -13.70 -20.87 -3.25
CA SER A 190 -12.60 -21.76 -2.84
C SER A 190 -11.59 -21.12 -1.89
N HIS A 191 -11.81 -19.91 -1.40
CA HIS A 191 -11.08 -19.36 -0.26
C HIS A 191 -11.87 -19.46 1.04
N GLN A 192 -12.44 -20.61 1.32
CA GLN A 192 -12.62 -21.01 2.71
C GLN A 192 -11.22 -21.38 3.22
N VAL A 193 -10.63 -20.49 3.97
CA VAL A 193 -9.55 -20.84 4.88
C VAL A 193 -10.18 -21.75 5.92
N LEU A 194 -10.00 -23.04 5.75
CA LEU A 194 -10.22 -23.98 6.84
C LEU A 194 -9.12 -23.74 7.86
N SER A 195 -9.57 -23.38 9.03
CA SER A 195 -8.81 -23.26 10.28
C SER A 195 -7.82 -24.38 10.52
#